data_5c0f6371e49533cb6921a81c695e3549
#
_entry.id   5c0f6371e49533cb6921a81c695e3549
#
_cell.length_a   1.000
_cell.length_b   1.000
_cell.length_c   1.000
_cell.angle_alpha   90.00
_cell.angle_beta   90.00
_cell.angle_gamma   90.00
#
_symmetry.space_group_name_H-M   'P 1'
#
loop_
_entity.id
_entity.type
_entity.pdbx_description
1 polymer ?
#
loop_
_entity_poly.entity_id
_entity_poly.type
_entity_poly.pdbx_seq_one_letter_code
_entity_poly.pdbx_strand_id
1 'polypeptide(L)'
;MYNRSGAGLRLTNVRLSQGNQTGFRVNVSGDELNAANGYQVKDLEVRNKDSIRVFVEMTSPLNNGTSPQKITDDLIFTLESGVQQRVVLSAYSWDAQLLKGLKVTSNMTLTGSKPIVLQDTLKVEAGATLTIPAGTTLYFSQKASLEVYGSLRCEGTADHPVVLRGDRLDRLFPYL
;
A
#
# COMPACT_ATOMS: atom_id res chain seq x y z
N MET A 1 -18.25 -0.58 -12.08
CA MET A 1 -18.81 0.38 -13.08
C MET A 1 -20.29 0.10 -13.23
N TYR A 2 -21.14 1.12 -13.19
CA TYR A 2 -22.60 0.97 -13.30
C TYR A 2 -23.10 1.67 -14.56
N ASN A 3 -23.94 1.01 -15.35
CA ASN A 3 -24.55 1.58 -16.54
C ASN A 3 -25.83 2.38 -16.17
N ARG A 4 -25.77 3.68 -16.27
CA ARG A 4 -26.90 4.61 -16.05
C ARG A 4 -27.58 5.07 -17.33
N SER A 5 -27.09 4.61 -18.49
CA SER A 5 -27.73 4.94 -19.78
C SER A 5 -29.05 4.21 -19.95
N GLY A 6 -29.90 4.69 -20.80
CA GLY A 6 -31.17 4.02 -21.15
C GLY A 6 -30.99 2.77 -22.02
N ALA A 7 -29.75 2.45 -22.45
CA ALA A 7 -29.41 1.34 -23.36
C ALA A 7 -28.28 0.48 -22.80
N GLY A 8 -28.03 -0.66 -23.39
CA GLY A 8 -26.84 -1.46 -23.13
C GLY A 8 -25.57 -0.69 -23.50
N LEU A 9 -24.50 -0.87 -22.73
CA LEU A 9 -23.17 -0.37 -23.05
C LEU A 9 -22.29 -1.57 -23.44
N ARG A 10 -21.49 -1.38 -24.49
CA ARG A 10 -20.46 -2.34 -24.86
C ARG A 10 -19.09 -1.72 -24.62
N LEU A 11 -18.28 -2.45 -23.85
CA LEU A 11 -16.88 -2.16 -23.63
C LEU A 11 -16.07 -3.02 -24.61
N THR A 12 -15.41 -2.37 -25.54
CA THR A 12 -14.55 -3.08 -26.51
C THR A 12 -13.29 -3.59 -25.85
N ASN A 13 -12.85 -2.89 -24.77
CA ASN A 13 -11.64 -3.26 -24.06
C ASN A 13 -11.65 -2.72 -22.62
N VAL A 14 -11.20 -3.55 -21.67
CA VAL A 14 -10.78 -3.13 -20.31
C VAL A 14 -9.37 -3.63 -20.10
N ARG A 15 -8.42 -2.73 -19.81
CA ARG A 15 -7.00 -3.07 -19.72
C ARG A 15 -6.24 -2.25 -18.68
N LEU A 16 -5.12 -2.77 -18.22
CA LEU A 16 -4.11 -1.99 -17.51
C LEU A 16 -3.33 -1.12 -18.51
N SER A 17 -3.03 0.12 -18.14
CA SER A 17 -2.39 1.09 -19.05
C SER A 17 -0.98 0.68 -19.44
N GLN A 18 -0.25 0.08 -18.52
CA GLN A 18 1.14 -0.34 -18.77
C GLN A 18 1.23 -1.69 -19.50
N GLY A 19 0.13 -2.38 -19.70
CA GLY A 19 0.10 -3.64 -20.43
C GLY A 19 0.89 -4.76 -19.77
N ASN A 20 1.11 -4.68 -18.47
CA ASN A 20 1.77 -5.70 -17.66
C ASN A 20 1.30 -5.57 -16.19
N GLN A 21 1.75 -6.48 -15.36
CA GLN A 21 1.47 -6.41 -13.93
C GLN A 21 2.51 -5.53 -13.22
N THR A 22 2.13 -4.30 -12.93
CA THR A 22 2.91 -3.38 -12.07
C THR A 22 2.68 -3.62 -10.58
N GLY A 23 2.37 -4.85 -10.19
CA GLY A 23 1.95 -5.23 -8.85
C GLY A 23 0.43 -5.30 -8.67
N PHE A 24 -0.36 -4.71 -9.57
CA PHE A 24 -1.82 -4.81 -9.53
C PHE A 24 -2.29 -6.03 -10.32
N ARG A 25 -3.11 -6.87 -9.67
CA ARG A 25 -3.88 -7.94 -10.29
C ARG A 25 -5.33 -7.51 -10.35
N VAL A 26 -5.91 -7.62 -11.52
CA VAL A 26 -7.27 -7.15 -11.77
C VAL A 26 -8.11 -8.27 -12.34
N ASN A 27 -9.30 -8.47 -11.77
CA ASN A 27 -10.33 -9.34 -12.30
C ASN A 27 -11.56 -8.51 -12.65
N VAL A 28 -12.03 -8.64 -13.85
CA VAL A 28 -13.19 -7.92 -14.39
C VAL A 28 -14.30 -8.91 -14.67
N SER A 29 -15.34 -8.91 -13.86
CA SER A 29 -16.54 -9.79 -14.03
C SER A 29 -16.24 -11.29 -14.10
N GLY A 30 -15.15 -11.74 -13.47
CA GLY A 30 -14.72 -13.15 -13.52
C GLY A 30 -13.46 -13.39 -14.36
N ASP A 31 -13.15 -12.50 -15.30
CA ASP A 31 -11.96 -12.62 -16.16
C ASP A 31 -10.76 -11.89 -15.54
N GLU A 32 -9.69 -12.63 -15.29
CA GLU A 32 -8.44 -12.07 -14.79
C GLU A 32 -7.63 -11.46 -15.94
N LEU A 33 -7.10 -10.24 -15.73
CA LEU A 33 -6.15 -9.61 -16.63
C LEU A 33 -4.76 -10.23 -16.41
N ASN A 34 -4.30 -11.05 -17.33
CA ASN A 34 -3.04 -11.78 -17.24
C ASN A 34 -2.28 -11.80 -18.57
N ALA A 35 -1.11 -12.41 -18.57
CA ALA A 35 -0.27 -12.48 -19.78
C ALA A 35 -0.93 -13.21 -20.95
N ALA A 36 -1.77 -14.22 -20.69
CA ALA A 36 -2.42 -15.00 -21.73
C ALA A 36 -3.43 -14.18 -22.55
N ASN A 37 -4.07 -13.17 -21.92
CA ASN A 37 -5.00 -12.27 -22.61
C ASN A 37 -4.41 -10.87 -22.86
N GLY A 38 -3.10 -10.71 -22.71
CA GLY A 38 -2.41 -9.44 -22.89
C GLY A 38 -2.83 -8.36 -21.88
N TYR A 39 -3.16 -8.78 -20.65
CA TYR A 39 -3.63 -7.92 -19.56
C TYR A 39 -4.87 -7.09 -19.91
N GLN A 40 -5.79 -7.69 -20.64
CA GLN A 40 -7.02 -7.05 -21.09
C GLN A 40 -8.17 -8.04 -21.18
N VAL A 41 -9.40 -7.52 -21.02
CA VAL A 41 -10.64 -8.21 -21.33
C VAL A 41 -11.34 -7.45 -22.44
N LYS A 42 -11.89 -8.16 -23.43
CA LYS A 42 -12.55 -7.57 -24.60
C LYS A 42 -14.03 -7.92 -24.63
N ASP A 43 -14.80 -7.09 -25.33
CA ASP A 43 -16.19 -7.35 -25.69
C ASP A 43 -17.12 -7.61 -24.49
N LEU A 44 -17.00 -6.81 -23.43
CA LEU A 44 -17.88 -6.86 -22.27
C LEU A 44 -19.16 -6.05 -22.52
N GLU A 45 -20.31 -6.70 -22.33
CA GLU A 45 -21.61 -6.05 -22.36
C GLU A 45 -22.04 -5.69 -20.92
N VAL A 46 -22.49 -4.45 -20.72
CA VAL A 46 -23.13 -3.99 -19.49
C VAL A 46 -24.56 -3.58 -19.81
N ARG A 47 -25.52 -4.39 -19.41
CA ARG A 47 -26.93 -4.14 -19.69
C ARG A 47 -27.41 -2.84 -19.06
N ASN A 48 -28.52 -2.32 -19.55
CA ASN A 48 -29.17 -1.15 -18.95
C ASN A 48 -29.45 -1.40 -17.45
N LYS A 49 -29.10 -0.43 -16.61
CA LYS A 49 -29.23 -0.48 -15.13
C LYS A 49 -28.47 -1.62 -14.47
N ASP A 50 -27.48 -2.18 -15.14
CA ASP A 50 -26.60 -3.23 -14.62
C ASP A 50 -25.19 -2.70 -14.33
N SER A 51 -24.36 -3.52 -13.72
CA SER A 51 -22.98 -3.18 -13.34
C SER A 51 -22.02 -4.31 -13.59
N ILE A 52 -20.78 -3.96 -13.90
CA ILE A 52 -19.64 -4.89 -13.82
C ILE A 52 -18.90 -4.70 -12.51
N ARG A 53 -18.46 -5.82 -11.93
CA ARG A 53 -17.60 -5.83 -10.74
C ARG A 53 -16.16 -5.91 -11.18
N VAL A 54 -15.33 -5.14 -10.50
CA VAL A 54 -13.88 -5.16 -10.70
C VAL A 54 -13.25 -5.40 -9.34
N PHE A 55 -12.46 -6.46 -9.26
CA PHE A 55 -11.65 -6.77 -8.09
C PHE A 55 -10.21 -6.41 -8.39
N VAL A 56 -9.59 -5.70 -7.49
CA VAL A 56 -8.19 -5.30 -7.60
C VAL A 56 -7.46 -5.79 -6.37
N GLU A 57 -6.41 -6.56 -6.60
CA GLU A 57 -5.46 -6.96 -5.57
C GLU A 57 -4.11 -6.33 -5.87
N MET A 58 -3.32 -6.10 -4.83
CA MET A 58 -1.96 -5.65 -4.97
C MET A 58 -1.00 -6.67 -4.36
N THR A 59 0.00 -7.07 -5.14
CA THR A 59 1.19 -7.75 -4.64
C THR A 59 2.33 -6.77 -4.72
N SER A 60 2.85 -6.38 -3.55
CA SER A 60 3.96 -5.44 -3.48
C SER A 60 5.20 -6.02 -4.17
N PRO A 61 5.75 -5.38 -5.20
CA PRO A 61 7.05 -5.75 -5.71
C PRO A 61 8.12 -5.47 -4.66
N LEU A 62 9.23 -6.21 -4.71
CA LEU A 62 10.37 -5.97 -3.85
C LEU A 62 10.88 -4.54 -4.07
N ASN A 63 10.95 -3.81 -2.98
CA ASN A 63 11.51 -2.47 -2.93
C ASN A 63 12.72 -2.50 -2.01
N ASN A 64 13.91 -2.60 -2.55
CA ASN A 64 15.17 -2.60 -1.78
C ASN A 64 15.52 -1.23 -1.17
N GLY A 65 14.58 -0.29 -1.21
CA GLY A 65 14.76 1.06 -0.67
C GLY A 65 14.40 1.16 0.82
N THR A 66 14.86 2.25 1.43
CA THR A 66 14.60 2.59 2.84
C THR A 66 13.30 3.37 3.03
N SER A 67 12.62 3.73 1.95
CA SER A 67 11.37 4.52 1.97
C SER A 67 10.27 3.86 1.14
N PRO A 68 8.99 4.11 1.48
CA PRO A 68 7.87 3.65 0.69
C PRO A 68 7.91 4.20 -0.74
N GLN A 69 7.68 3.33 -1.72
CA GLN A 69 7.51 3.71 -3.13
C GLN A 69 6.05 3.71 -3.51
N LYS A 70 5.61 4.76 -4.16
CA LYS A 70 4.26 4.84 -4.72
C LYS A 70 4.24 4.08 -6.05
N ILE A 71 3.35 3.09 -6.13
CA ILE A 71 3.08 2.33 -7.35
C ILE A 71 1.74 2.80 -7.89
N THR A 72 1.71 3.07 -9.17
CA THR A 72 0.50 3.53 -9.87
C THR A 72 0.32 2.80 -11.17
N ASP A 73 -0.92 2.53 -11.53
CA ASP A 73 -1.34 2.11 -12.86
C ASP A 73 -2.74 2.67 -13.13
N ASP A 74 -3.18 2.60 -14.36
CA ASP A 74 -4.53 2.99 -14.73
C ASP A 74 -5.29 1.80 -15.29
N LEU A 75 -6.51 1.60 -14.81
CA LEU A 75 -7.46 0.70 -15.44
C LEU A 75 -8.30 1.51 -16.44
N ILE A 76 -8.14 1.18 -17.73
CA ILE A 76 -8.77 1.90 -18.84
C ILE A 76 -9.94 1.07 -19.36
N PHE A 77 -11.11 1.70 -19.41
CA PHE A 77 -12.34 1.16 -20.00
C PHE A 77 -12.59 1.87 -21.33
N THR A 78 -12.59 1.15 -22.44
CA THR A 78 -12.86 1.72 -23.76
C THR A 78 -14.27 1.30 -24.20
N LEU A 79 -15.13 2.30 -24.40
CA LEU A 79 -16.47 2.10 -24.92
C LEU A 79 -16.45 1.86 -26.45
N GLU A 80 -17.48 1.22 -26.99
CA GLU A 80 -17.65 1.02 -28.43
C GLU A 80 -17.64 2.35 -29.21
N SER A 81 -18.08 3.43 -28.59
CA SER A 81 -17.99 4.79 -29.14
C SER A 81 -16.55 5.34 -29.24
N GLY A 82 -15.54 4.62 -28.75
CA GLY A 82 -14.16 5.09 -28.65
C GLY A 82 -13.86 5.93 -27.43
N VAL A 83 -14.86 6.30 -26.64
CA VAL A 83 -14.65 7.05 -25.39
C VAL A 83 -13.93 6.17 -24.37
N GLN A 84 -12.91 6.71 -23.73
CA GLN A 84 -12.17 6.05 -22.66
C GLN A 84 -12.50 6.65 -21.31
N GLN A 85 -12.72 5.78 -20.33
CA GLN A 85 -12.79 6.12 -18.92
C GLN A 85 -11.59 5.50 -18.21
N ARG A 86 -11.02 6.22 -17.26
CA ARG A 86 -9.83 5.83 -16.54
C ARG A 86 -10.08 5.82 -15.03
N VAL A 87 -9.64 4.73 -14.38
CA VAL A 87 -9.59 4.63 -12.94
C VAL A 87 -8.13 4.48 -12.53
N VAL A 88 -7.64 5.44 -11.75
CA VAL A 88 -6.27 5.41 -11.24
C VAL A 88 -6.18 4.42 -10.09
N LEU A 89 -5.30 3.43 -10.25
CA LEU A 89 -4.90 2.51 -9.18
C LEU A 89 -3.64 3.06 -8.53
N SER A 90 -3.62 3.14 -7.21
CA SER A 90 -2.48 3.69 -6.48
C SER A 90 -2.31 2.98 -5.14
N ALA A 91 -1.08 2.59 -4.85
CA ALA A 91 -0.72 1.99 -3.57
C ALA A 91 0.73 2.35 -3.21
N TYR A 92 1.09 2.16 -1.95
CA TYR A 92 2.47 2.27 -1.50
C TYR A 92 3.04 0.88 -1.25
N SER A 93 4.21 0.62 -1.85
CA SER A 93 5.01 -0.58 -1.64
C SER A 93 6.23 -0.23 -0.81
N TRP A 94 6.52 -1.01 0.19
CA TRP A 94 7.74 -0.87 0.98
C TRP A 94 8.21 -2.21 1.50
N ASP A 95 9.52 -2.34 1.62
CA ASP A 95 10.18 -3.49 2.23
C ASP A 95 10.53 -3.10 3.68
N ALA A 96 9.62 -3.38 4.61
CA ALA A 96 9.72 -2.98 5.99
C ALA A 96 10.03 -4.17 6.90
N GLN A 97 10.75 -3.89 7.99
CA GLN A 97 10.89 -4.84 9.10
C GLN A 97 9.63 -4.78 9.98
N LEU A 98 8.91 -5.90 10.07
CA LEU A 98 7.71 -5.98 10.89
C LEU A 98 8.08 -6.47 12.30
N LEU A 99 7.73 -5.71 13.32
CA LEU A 99 7.92 -6.06 14.72
C LEU A 99 6.55 -6.35 15.37
N LYS A 100 6.38 -7.59 15.85
CA LYS A 100 5.19 -8.05 16.57
C LYS A 100 5.54 -8.28 18.03
N GLY A 101 5.21 -7.33 18.90
CA GLY A 101 5.37 -7.50 20.34
C GLY A 101 6.84 -7.64 20.78
N LEU A 102 7.60 -6.57 20.70
CA LEU A 102 9.01 -6.56 21.15
C LEU A 102 9.10 -6.13 22.62
N LYS A 103 9.72 -7.00 23.45
CA LYS A 103 10.11 -6.65 24.82
C LYS A 103 11.61 -6.42 24.89
N VAL A 104 11.99 -5.24 25.33
CA VAL A 104 13.37 -4.82 25.57
C VAL A 104 13.67 -4.98 27.06
N THR A 105 14.40 -6.04 27.43
CA THR A 105 14.72 -6.41 28.81
C THR A 105 16.16 -6.04 29.22
N SER A 106 16.96 -5.62 28.25
CA SER A 106 18.34 -5.14 28.44
C SER A 106 18.61 -4.00 27.45
N ASN A 107 19.77 -3.37 27.54
CA ASN A 107 20.11 -2.30 26.60
C ASN A 107 20.12 -2.81 25.16
N MET A 108 19.36 -2.16 24.31
CA MET A 108 19.17 -2.54 22.90
C MET A 108 19.18 -1.31 22.01
N THR A 109 19.80 -1.42 20.85
CA THR A 109 19.71 -0.41 19.78
C THR A 109 18.87 -0.98 18.64
N LEU A 110 17.87 -0.22 18.19
CA LEU A 110 17.13 -0.57 16.98
C LEU A 110 18.07 -0.41 15.77
N THR A 111 18.39 -1.52 15.12
CA THR A 111 19.24 -1.53 13.93
C THR A 111 18.43 -1.99 12.75
N GLY A 112 18.55 -1.33 11.61
CA GLY A 112 17.93 -1.75 10.38
C GLY A 112 18.14 -0.72 9.26
N SER A 113 18.44 -1.20 8.08
CA SER A 113 18.47 -0.39 6.86
C SER A 113 17.08 -0.18 6.25
N LYS A 114 16.05 -0.79 6.85
CA LYS A 114 14.67 -0.77 6.37
C LYS A 114 13.77 -0.03 7.34
N PRO A 115 12.65 0.56 6.87
CA PRO A 115 11.62 1.09 7.74
C PRO A 115 11.14 0.04 8.74
N ILE A 116 10.87 0.44 9.96
CA ILE A 116 10.40 -0.46 11.02
C ILE A 116 8.91 -0.21 11.25
N VAL A 117 8.08 -1.24 11.09
CA VAL A 117 6.65 -1.19 11.37
C VAL A 117 6.33 -1.98 12.62
N LEU A 118 5.83 -1.29 13.62
CA LEU A 118 5.31 -1.90 14.84
C LEU A 118 3.86 -2.33 14.59
N GLN A 119 3.59 -3.62 14.76
CA GLN A 119 2.25 -4.19 14.61
C GLN A 119 1.56 -4.42 15.96
N ASP A 120 2.33 -4.36 17.05
CA ASP A 120 1.88 -4.55 18.41
C ASP A 120 2.79 -3.72 19.35
N THR A 121 2.62 -3.89 20.67
CA THR A 121 3.37 -3.13 21.68
C THR A 121 4.88 -3.39 21.63
N LEU A 122 5.67 -2.31 21.55
CA LEU A 122 7.08 -2.32 21.89
C LEU A 122 7.22 -1.84 23.33
N LYS A 123 7.68 -2.73 24.21
CA LYS A 123 7.79 -2.47 25.63
C LYS A 123 9.23 -2.42 26.08
N VAL A 124 9.66 -1.30 26.70
CA VAL A 124 10.95 -1.17 27.33
C VAL A 124 10.79 -1.39 28.83
N GLU A 125 11.32 -2.50 29.35
CA GLU A 125 11.20 -2.87 30.76
C GLU A 125 12.08 -1.98 31.66
N ALA A 126 11.75 -1.93 32.94
CA ALA A 126 12.52 -1.19 33.93
C ALA A 126 13.99 -1.67 33.96
N GLY A 127 14.93 -0.72 33.99
CA GLY A 127 16.36 -0.98 33.95
C GLY A 127 16.96 -1.22 32.54
N ALA A 128 16.13 -1.34 31.50
CA ALA A 128 16.57 -1.42 30.11
C ALA A 128 16.59 -0.04 29.43
N THR A 129 17.45 0.10 28.43
CA THR A 129 17.50 1.30 27.56
C THR A 129 17.28 0.87 26.12
N LEU A 130 16.29 1.50 25.45
CA LEU A 130 16.12 1.39 24.01
C LEU A 130 16.75 2.62 23.34
N THR A 131 17.70 2.39 22.45
CA THR A 131 18.31 3.45 21.64
C THR A 131 17.75 3.39 20.22
N ILE A 132 17.26 4.53 19.74
CA ILE A 132 16.78 4.70 18.35
C ILE A 132 17.79 5.61 17.62
N PRO A 133 18.55 5.09 16.66
CA PRO A 133 19.58 5.86 15.93
C PRO A 133 18.99 6.97 15.05
N ALA A 134 19.84 7.92 14.68
CA ALA A 134 19.52 8.97 13.73
C ALA A 134 18.99 8.42 12.40
N GLY A 135 18.01 9.11 11.81
CA GLY A 135 17.36 8.74 10.54
C GLY A 135 16.38 7.57 10.60
N THR A 136 16.18 6.99 11.80
CA THR A 136 15.22 5.90 11.98
C THR A 136 13.78 6.39 11.92
N THR A 137 12.95 5.76 11.10
CA THR A 137 11.49 5.97 11.14
C THR A 137 10.79 4.74 11.70
N LEU A 138 10.01 4.92 12.77
CA LEU A 138 9.09 3.93 13.31
C LEU A 138 7.67 4.24 12.86
N TYR A 139 7.06 3.25 12.24
CA TYR A 139 5.66 3.31 11.82
C TYR A 139 4.82 2.48 12.78
N PHE A 140 3.70 3.03 13.22
CA PHE A 140 2.79 2.39 14.16
C PHE A 140 1.53 1.97 13.44
N SER A 141 1.25 0.66 13.44
CA SER A 141 -0.04 0.12 13.02
C SER A 141 -1.14 0.46 14.02
N GLN A 142 -2.39 0.31 13.64
CA GLN A 142 -3.57 0.78 14.40
C GLN A 142 -3.59 0.41 15.89
N LYS A 143 -3.01 -0.74 16.26
CA LYS A 143 -2.98 -1.23 17.67
C LYS A 143 -1.58 -1.19 18.29
N ALA A 144 -0.61 -0.64 17.56
CA ALA A 144 0.76 -0.58 18.04
C ALA A 144 0.96 0.54 19.05
N SER A 145 1.76 0.28 20.08
CA SER A 145 2.16 1.25 21.09
C SER A 145 3.63 1.13 21.44
N LEU A 146 4.18 2.20 21.99
CA LEU A 146 5.49 2.22 22.62
C LEU A 146 5.30 2.51 24.13
N GLU A 147 5.60 1.52 24.94
CA GLU A 147 5.53 1.61 26.40
C GLU A 147 6.93 1.62 26.99
N VAL A 148 7.27 2.67 27.73
CA VAL A 148 8.62 2.84 28.30
C VAL A 148 8.54 2.87 29.80
N TYR A 149 8.98 1.80 30.42
CA TYR A 149 9.17 1.70 31.90
C TYR A 149 10.65 1.87 32.28
N GLY A 150 11.57 1.73 31.31
CA GLY A 150 12.98 1.98 31.43
C GLY A 150 13.38 3.33 30.83
N SER A 151 14.36 3.33 29.94
CA SER A 151 14.87 4.54 29.27
C SER A 151 14.69 4.44 27.75
N LEU A 152 14.30 5.56 27.14
CA LEU A 152 14.29 5.73 25.68
C LEU A 152 15.32 6.80 25.30
N ARG A 153 16.19 6.45 24.36
CA ARG A 153 17.20 7.35 23.82
C ARG A 153 17.01 7.50 22.32
N CYS A 154 16.62 8.68 21.86
CA CYS A 154 16.53 9.02 20.45
C CYS A 154 17.75 9.86 20.04
N GLU A 155 18.56 9.34 19.13
CA GLU A 155 19.83 9.97 18.71
C GLU A 155 19.69 10.73 17.38
N GLY A 156 18.48 11.26 17.11
CA GLY A 156 18.21 12.05 15.90
C GLY A 156 18.99 13.37 15.88
N THR A 157 19.29 13.81 14.66
CA THR A 157 19.89 15.12 14.37
C THR A 157 18.91 15.95 13.53
N ALA A 158 19.22 17.24 13.31
CA ALA A 158 18.39 18.08 12.44
C ALA A 158 18.32 17.54 11.01
N ASP A 159 19.43 16.99 10.49
CA ASP A 159 19.50 16.43 9.13
C ASP A 159 18.99 14.99 9.06
N HIS A 160 19.07 14.24 10.15
CA HIS A 160 18.65 12.84 10.27
C HIS A 160 17.78 12.62 11.51
N PRO A 161 16.54 13.14 11.53
CA PRO A 161 15.67 13.04 12.69
C PRO A 161 15.22 11.58 12.91
N VAL A 162 14.92 11.25 14.17
CA VAL A 162 14.10 10.10 14.51
C VAL A 162 12.64 10.47 14.31
N VAL A 163 11.90 9.69 13.52
CA VAL A 163 10.50 9.97 13.20
C VAL A 163 9.61 8.86 13.75
N LEU A 164 8.60 9.22 14.53
CA LEU A 164 7.56 8.33 15.01
C LEU A 164 6.24 8.75 14.35
N ARG A 165 5.58 7.83 13.59
CA ARG A 165 4.36 8.17 12.87
C ARG A 165 3.46 6.94 12.63
N GLY A 166 2.20 7.17 12.30
CA GLY A 166 1.30 6.11 11.84
C GLY A 166 1.77 5.48 10.52
N ASP A 167 1.43 4.22 10.30
CA ASP A 167 1.78 3.44 9.11
C ASP A 167 0.93 3.80 7.87
N ARG A 168 -0.13 4.58 8.03
CA ARG A 168 -0.93 5.07 6.91
C ARG A 168 -0.19 6.16 6.15
N LEU A 169 -0.02 5.94 4.85
CA LEU A 169 0.68 6.84 3.94
C LEU A 169 -0.28 7.60 3.02
N ASP A 170 -1.56 7.26 3.08
CA ASP A 170 -2.60 7.99 2.37
C ASP A 170 -2.90 9.33 3.06
N ARG A 171 -3.39 10.29 2.28
CA ARG A 171 -3.76 11.62 2.78
C ARG A 171 -5.21 11.73 3.23
N LEU A 172 -5.91 10.60 3.40
CA LEU A 172 -7.32 10.60 3.81
C LEU A 172 -7.50 11.12 5.25
N PHE A 173 -6.45 11.05 6.07
CA PHE A 173 -6.44 11.57 7.43
C PHE A 173 -5.14 12.37 7.67
N PRO A 174 -5.11 13.67 7.30
CA PRO A 174 -3.90 14.49 7.42
C PRO A 174 -3.52 14.82 8.87
N TYR A 175 -4.33 14.42 9.87
CA TYR A 175 -4.19 14.82 11.27
C TYR A 175 -3.97 13.65 12.24
N LEU A 176 -3.47 12.51 11.77
CA LEU A 176 -3.01 11.43 12.65
C LEU A 176 -1.49 11.36 12.68
#